data_42c0894b66a8a35c116d5c3926adf5ae
#
_entry.id   42c0894b66a8a35c116d5c3926adf5ae
#
_cell.length_a   1.000
_cell.length_b   1.000
_cell.length_c   1.000
_cell.angle_alpha   90.00
_cell.angle_beta   90.00
_cell.angle_gamma   90.00
#
_symmetry.space_group_name_H-M   'P 1'
#
loop_
_entity.id
_entity.type
_entity.pdbx_description
1 polymer ?
#
loop_
_entity_poly.entity_id
_entity_poly.type
_entity_poly.pdbx_seq_one_letter_code
_entity_poly.pdbx_strand_id
1 'polypeptide(L)' 'ANIIEKTLNVFLVITFNYNLMSAVMRIIREKKLVIVRQKLEMNCEFEIAVRKNDAEAVFHIFDNLYQVKIIDKK' A
#
# COMPACT_ATOMS: atom_id res chain seq x y z
N ALA A 1 -25.63 -0.01 1.96
CA ALA A 1 -25.28 -0.07 1.56
C ALA A 1 -24.61 -0.16 0.88
N ASN A 2 -24.60 -0.14 0.76
CA ASN A 2 -24.21 -0.22 0.16
C ASN A 2 -23.39 -0.38 -0.56
N ILE A 3 -23.05 -0.46 -0.49
CA ILE A 3 -22.35 -0.88 -0.96
C ILE A 3 -21.79 -0.79 -1.98
N ILE A 4 -21.69 -0.65 -2.35
CA ILE A 4 -21.46 -0.39 -3.30
C ILE A 4 -20.29 -0.06 -3.90
N GLU A 5 -19.62 0.62 -3.64
CA GLU A 5 -18.61 1.00 -4.14
C GLU A 5 -17.53 0.19 -4.24
N LYS A 6 -17.55 -0.74 -3.97
CA LYS A 6 -16.61 -1.72 -3.94
C LYS A 6 -15.69 -1.76 -5.09
N THR A 7 -16.09 -1.25 -6.15
CA THR A 7 -15.33 -1.45 -7.33
C THR A 7 -14.25 -0.46 -7.54
N LEU A 8 -14.12 0.50 -6.68
CA LEU A 8 -13.18 1.57 -6.90
C LEU A 8 -11.89 1.41 -6.14
N ASN A 9 -11.67 0.28 -5.49
CA ASN A 9 -10.47 0.06 -4.72
C ASN A 9 -9.51 -0.86 -5.45
N VAL A 10 -8.24 -0.52 -5.36
CA VAL A 10 -7.17 -1.33 -5.92
C VAL A 10 -6.37 -1.86 -4.74
N PHE A 11 -6.12 -3.16 -4.74
CA PHE A 11 -5.31 -3.75 -3.68
C PHE A 11 -3.87 -3.82 -4.13
N LEU A 12 -2.99 -3.41 -3.26
CA LEU A 12 -1.58 -3.31 -3.57
C LEU A 12 -0.80 -4.01 -2.47
N VAL A 13 0.07 -4.93 -2.85
CA VAL A 13 0.90 -5.64 -1.88
C VAL A 13 2.33 -5.17 -2.05
N ILE A 14 2.91 -4.69 -0.97
CA ILE A 14 4.29 -4.18 -0.99
C ILE A 14 5.10 -4.91 0.06
N THR A 15 6.39 -5.06 -0.20
CA THR A 15 7.32 -5.59 0.78
C THR A 15 8.45 -4.60 0.97
N PHE A 16 8.99 -4.59 2.16
CA PHE A 16 10.07 -3.68 2.49
C PHE A 16 10.76 -4.15 3.75
N ASN A 17 11.95 -3.63 4.00
CA ASN A 17 12.68 -3.96 5.21
C ASN A 17 12.06 -3.25 6.40
N TYR A 18 12.24 -3.81 7.56
CA TYR A 18 11.71 -3.21 8.78
C TYR A 18 12.18 -1.77 8.94
N ASN A 19 13.38 -1.46 8.47
CA ASN A 19 13.92 -0.10 8.58
C ASN A 19 13.06 0.93 7.86
N LEU A 20 12.29 0.49 6.87
CA LEU A 20 11.45 1.39 6.11
C LEU A 20 10.05 1.51 6.67
N MET A 21 9.78 0.83 7.77
CA MET A 21 8.46 0.82 8.36
C MET A 21 7.94 2.24 8.60
N SER A 22 8.75 3.09 9.18
CA SER A 22 8.33 4.46 9.48
C SER A 22 7.97 5.22 8.21
N ALA A 23 8.79 5.09 7.17
CA ALA A 23 8.53 5.80 5.92
C ALA A 23 7.25 5.30 5.28
N VAL A 24 7.07 3.98 5.26
CA VAL A 24 5.86 3.40 4.65
C VAL A 24 4.62 3.81 5.42
N MET A 25 4.68 3.74 6.74
CA MET A 25 3.54 4.13 7.56
C MET A 25 3.19 5.59 7.37
N ARG A 26 4.20 6.43 7.19
CA ARG A 26 3.96 7.83 6.97
C ARG A 26 3.18 8.05 5.68
N ILE A 27 3.57 7.36 4.62
CA ILE A 27 2.88 7.48 3.34
C ILE A 27 1.45 6.99 3.47
N ILE A 28 1.26 5.88 4.17
CA ILE A 28 -0.08 5.32 4.37
C ILE A 28 -0.97 6.33 5.08
N ARG A 29 -0.43 7.03 6.06
CA ARG A 29 -1.21 8.02 6.77
C ARG A 29 -1.51 9.23 5.89
N GLU A 30 -0.51 9.69 5.15
CA GLU A 30 -0.69 10.87 4.33
C GLU A 30 -1.72 10.65 3.25
N LYS A 31 -1.70 9.48 2.66
CA LYS A 31 -2.62 9.17 1.58
C LYS A 31 -3.90 8.52 2.08
N LYS A 32 -4.03 8.36 3.40
CA LYS A 32 -5.21 7.76 4.00
C LYS A 32 -5.50 6.39 3.41
N LEU A 33 -4.46 5.60 3.28
CA LEU A 33 -4.61 4.25 2.77
C LEU A 33 -5.11 3.33 3.87
N VAL A 34 -5.72 2.23 3.49
CA VAL A 34 -6.25 1.27 4.44
C VAL A 34 -5.37 0.03 4.39
N ILE A 35 -4.88 -0.41 5.53
CA ILE A 35 -4.10 -1.63 5.62
C ILE A 35 -5.08 -2.79 5.76
N VAL A 36 -5.13 -3.63 4.73
CA VAL A 36 -6.01 -4.78 4.72
C VAL A 36 -5.35 -5.93 5.46
N ARG A 37 -4.05 -6.08 5.25
CA ARG A 37 -3.32 -7.18 5.85
C ARG A 37 -1.91 -6.70 6.15
N GLN A 38 -1.34 -7.21 7.21
CA GLN A 38 -0.04 -6.77 7.66
C GLN A 38 0.73 -7.99 8.12
N LYS A 39 1.98 -8.09 7.67
CA LYS A 39 2.83 -9.19 8.03
C LYS A 39 4.15 -8.63 8.48
N LEU A 40 4.54 -8.91 9.71
CA LEU A 40 5.76 -8.37 10.27
C LEU A 40 6.75 -9.49 10.46
N GLU A 41 7.68 -9.58 9.55
CA GLU A 41 8.75 -10.57 9.60
C GLU A 41 10.04 -9.86 9.25
N MET A 42 11.04 -10.60 8.89
CA MET A 42 12.29 -9.98 8.44
C MET A 42 12.01 -9.03 7.31
N ASN A 43 11.17 -9.43 6.38
CA ASN A 43 10.67 -8.53 5.37
C ASN A 43 9.21 -8.25 5.69
N CYS A 44 8.88 -7.00 5.87
CA CYS A 44 7.51 -6.63 6.17
C CYS A 44 6.69 -6.63 4.89
N GLU A 45 5.48 -7.09 5.00
CA GLU A 45 4.60 -7.16 3.84
C GLU A 45 3.25 -6.56 4.23
N PHE A 46 2.80 -5.59 3.46
CA PHE A 46 1.52 -4.94 3.73
C PHE A 46 0.65 -5.05 2.50
N GLU A 47 -0.60 -5.38 2.72
CA GLU A 47 -1.59 -5.31 1.67
C GLU A 47 -2.48 -4.12 1.98
N ILE A 48 -2.49 -3.15 1.08
CA ILE A 48 -3.24 -1.91 1.30
C ILE A 48 -4.29 -1.74 0.22
N ALA A 49 -5.38 -1.10 0.60
CA ALA A 49 -6.45 -0.77 -0.32
C ALA A 49 -6.32 0.70 -0.68
N VAL A 50 -6.28 0.98 -1.96
CA VAL A 50 -6.10 2.32 -2.48
C VAL A 50 -7.23 2.62 -3.43
N ARG A 51 -7.72 3.85 -3.42
CA ARG A 51 -8.72 4.23 -4.38
C ARG A 51 -8.13 4.23 -5.77
N LYS A 52 -8.94 3.87 -6.74
CA LYS A 52 -8.48 3.78 -8.11
C LYS A 52 -7.89 5.11 -8.58
N ASN A 53 -8.49 6.22 -8.19
CA ASN A 53 -7.99 7.52 -8.61
C ASN A 53 -6.63 7.83 -8.01
N ASP A 54 -6.35 7.30 -6.84
CA ASP A 54 -5.08 7.54 -6.17
C ASP A 54 -4.06 6.46 -6.45
N ALA A 55 -4.47 5.39 -7.10
CA ALA A 55 -3.59 4.23 -7.27
C ALA A 55 -2.31 4.59 -7.98
N GLU A 56 -2.40 5.37 -9.03
CA GLU A 56 -1.21 5.73 -9.77
C GLU A 56 -0.27 6.57 -8.93
N ALA A 57 -0.79 7.55 -8.22
CA ALA A 57 0.04 8.39 -7.37
C ALA A 57 0.74 7.57 -6.31
N VAL A 58 -0.01 6.70 -5.64
CA VAL A 58 0.56 5.86 -4.61
C VAL A 58 1.59 4.90 -5.20
N PHE A 59 1.27 4.36 -6.35
CA PHE A 59 2.17 3.44 -7.02
C PHE A 59 3.50 4.13 -7.32
N HIS A 60 3.44 5.36 -7.81
CA HIS A 60 4.65 6.12 -8.09
C HIS A 60 5.45 6.41 -6.83
N ILE A 61 4.77 6.72 -5.74
CA ILE A 61 5.45 6.99 -4.49
C ILE A 61 6.27 5.78 -4.05
N PHE A 62 5.64 4.61 -4.06
CA PHE A 62 6.33 3.40 -3.64
C PHE A 62 7.38 2.96 -4.66
N ASP A 63 7.13 3.23 -5.93
CA ASP A 63 8.09 2.89 -6.97
C ASP A 63 9.36 3.71 -6.82
N ASN A 64 9.22 4.96 -6.39
CA ASN A 64 10.39 5.79 -6.15
C ASN A 64 11.20 5.34 -4.96
N LEU A 65 10.59 4.62 -4.05
CA LEU A 65 11.32 4.04 -2.93
C LEU A 65 11.86 2.69 -3.38
N TYR A 66 13.02 2.73 -4.01
CA TYR A 66 13.52 1.51 -4.62
C TYR A 66 13.76 0.37 -3.64
N GLN A 67 13.78 0.67 -2.35
CA GLN A 67 13.92 -0.37 -1.35
C GLN A 67 12.57 -1.01 -1.03
N VAL A 68 11.50 -0.46 -1.54
CA VAL A 68 10.17 -1.04 -1.40
C VAL A 68 9.82 -1.75 -2.69
N LYS A 69 9.40 -2.99 -2.60
CA LYS A 69 9.02 -3.76 -3.77
C LYS A 69 7.53 -3.94 -3.81
N ILE A 70 6.95 -3.75 -4.96
CA ILE A 70 5.52 -3.98 -5.17
C ILE A 70 5.37 -5.37 -5.73
N ILE A 71 4.72 -6.25 -4.98
CA ILE A 71 4.58 -7.64 -5.36
C ILE A 71 3.38 -7.83 -6.25
N ASP A 72 2.28 -7.26 -5.88
CA ASP A 72 1.03 -7.53 -6.57
C ASP A 72 0.20 -6.27 -6.65
N LYS A 73 -0.55 -6.17 -7.73
CA LYS A 73 -1.39 -5.02 -7.95
C LYS A 73 -2.63 -5.50 -8.64
N LYS A 74 -3.75 -5.43 -7.99
CA LYS A 74 -5.02 -5.84 -8.57
C LYS A 74 -5.97 -4.71 -8.78
#